data_f49cf96d94ae32f00746022898c8ce97
#
_entry.id   f49cf96d94ae32f00746022898c8ce97
#
_cell.length_a   1.000
_cell.length_b   1.000
_cell.length_c   1.000
_cell.angle_alpha   90.00
_cell.angle_beta   90.00
_cell.angle_gamma   90.00
#
_symmetry.space_group_name_H-M   'P 1'
#
loop_
_entity.id
_entity.type
_entity.pdbx_description
1 polymer ?
#
loop_
_entity_poly.entity_id
_entity_poly.type
_entity_poly.pdbx_seq_one_letter_code
_entity_poly.pdbx_strand_id
1 'polypeptide(L)'
;MIKDQIFIVGINGSGTTMLAEALGRHPELYMFPQETRVLPYLVHRYPDSILHDLSARRALAGALGRSRAFWRCNGNQPLVLSDEVLVALDDFSSVVDAMYGHFAQLEGKQRWGDKSPMYLQHIDVLAQVFPNARFIHIYRDGRDSAQSFHRRWKQSPSRTIFRWKKAIALGREQGKRLGVTRYFELSYEDLTADPENWMRRVCTFVGLDFCPTVLSSSMQYMDE
;
A
#
# COMPACT_ATOMS: atom_id res chain seq x y z
N MET A 1 2.40 -9.92 17.04
CA MET A 1 2.81 -8.68 16.34
C MET A 1 2.76 -8.96 14.84
N ILE A 2 2.07 -8.11 14.10
CA ILE A 2 2.03 -8.17 12.63
C ILE A 2 3.43 -7.83 12.12
N LYS A 3 4.01 -8.75 11.32
CA LYS A 3 5.32 -8.53 10.72
C LYS A 3 5.17 -7.53 9.57
N ASP A 4 6.15 -6.70 9.37
CA ASP A 4 6.42 -5.75 8.28
C ASP A 4 5.23 -5.41 7.36
N GLN A 5 4.73 -4.20 7.44
CA GLN A 5 3.67 -3.70 6.56
C GLN A 5 4.19 -3.54 5.13
N ILE A 6 3.31 -3.76 4.15
CA ILE A 6 3.66 -3.66 2.72
C ILE A 6 2.87 -2.53 2.09
N PHE A 7 3.57 -1.57 1.52
CA PHE A 7 2.96 -0.46 0.77
C PHE A 7 3.31 -0.56 -0.72
N ILE A 8 2.27 -0.68 -1.57
CA ILE A 8 2.43 -0.56 -3.01
C ILE A 8 2.12 0.88 -3.39
N VAL A 9 3.14 1.55 -3.92
CA VAL A 9 3.10 2.96 -4.29
C VAL A 9 3.42 3.14 -5.77
N GLY A 10 3.04 4.28 -6.34
CA GLY A 10 3.29 4.58 -7.73
C GLY A 10 2.41 5.71 -8.25
N ILE A 11 2.26 5.79 -9.55
CA ILE A 11 1.29 6.69 -10.19
C ILE A 11 0.08 5.87 -10.63
N ASN A 12 -1.10 6.46 -10.58
CA ASN A 12 -2.29 5.82 -11.14
C ASN A 12 -2.02 5.38 -12.58
N GLY A 13 -2.36 4.13 -12.90
CA GLY A 13 -2.13 3.56 -14.23
C GLY A 13 -0.75 2.93 -14.44
N SER A 14 0.09 2.83 -13.40
CA SER A 14 1.39 2.14 -13.46
C SER A 14 1.34 0.65 -13.10
N GLY A 15 0.16 0.05 -12.93
CA GLY A 15 0.05 -1.37 -12.59
C GLY A 15 -0.09 -1.68 -11.10
N THR A 16 -0.21 -0.67 -10.23
CA THR A 16 -0.35 -0.86 -8.76
C THR A 16 -1.50 -1.79 -8.38
N THR A 17 -2.64 -1.75 -9.09
CA THR A 17 -3.79 -2.62 -8.82
C THR A 17 -3.48 -4.08 -9.18
N MET A 18 -2.90 -4.32 -10.35
CA MET A 18 -2.49 -5.65 -10.81
C MET A 18 -1.53 -6.29 -9.81
N LEU A 19 -0.51 -5.55 -9.37
CA LEU A 19 0.47 -6.05 -8.40
C LEU A 19 -0.18 -6.34 -7.03
N ALA A 20 -1.10 -5.47 -6.57
CA ALA A 20 -1.80 -5.69 -5.30
C ALA A 20 -2.70 -6.92 -5.35
N GLU A 21 -3.43 -7.12 -6.45
CA GLU A 21 -4.26 -8.31 -6.67
C GLU A 21 -3.43 -9.59 -6.72
N ALA A 22 -2.27 -9.54 -7.38
CA ALA A 22 -1.33 -10.65 -7.44
C ALA A 22 -0.82 -11.02 -6.04
N LEU A 23 -0.28 -10.05 -5.29
CA LEU A 23 0.21 -10.27 -3.93
C LEU A 23 -0.90 -10.67 -2.96
N GLY A 24 -2.11 -10.15 -3.11
CA GLY A 24 -3.26 -10.49 -2.27
C GLY A 24 -3.72 -11.96 -2.37
N ARG A 25 -3.29 -12.68 -3.42
CA ARG A 25 -3.52 -14.14 -3.56
C ARG A 25 -2.54 -14.98 -2.74
N HIS A 26 -1.49 -14.35 -2.17
CA HIS A 26 -0.57 -15.06 -1.29
C HIS A 26 -1.28 -15.48 0.01
N PRO A 27 -1.08 -16.73 0.48
CA PRO A 27 -1.81 -17.25 1.66
C PRO A 27 -1.51 -16.50 2.96
N GLU A 28 -0.35 -15.85 3.07
CA GLU A 28 0.06 -15.14 4.29
C GLU A 28 -0.21 -13.64 4.26
N LEU A 29 -0.52 -13.05 3.07
CA LEU A 29 -0.62 -11.61 2.90
C LEU A 29 -2.04 -11.18 2.51
N TYR A 30 -2.65 -10.36 3.34
CA TYR A 30 -3.87 -9.65 3.03
C TYR A 30 -3.54 -8.29 2.38
N MET A 31 -3.82 -8.13 1.10
CA MET A 31 -3.77 -6.82 0.45
C MET A 31 -5.11 -6.13 0.59
N PHE A 32 -5.13 -4.99 1.28
CA PHE A 32 -6.36 -4.24 1.50
C PHE A 32 -7.00 -3.83 0.16
N PRO A 33 -8.25 -4.21 -0.12
CA PRO A 33 -8.82 -4.12 -1.48
C PRO A 33 -9.16 -2.70 -1.92
N GLN A 34 -9.17 -1.74 -0.99
CA GLN A 34 -9.46 -0.33 -1.24
C GLN A 34 -8.21 0.53 -1.01
N GLU A 35 -8.12 1.67 -1.69
CA GLU A 35 -7.10 2.68 -1.41
C GLU A 35 -7.51 3.50 -0.20
N THR A 36 -6.78 3.39 0.91
CA THR A 36 -7.15 4.13 2.13
C THR A 36 -6.86 5.62 2.02
N ARG A 37 -5.73 5.98 1.43
CA ARG A 37 -5.31 7.38 1.13
C ARG A 37 -5.19 8.31 2.34
N VAL A 38 -5.62 7.90 3.53
CA VAL A 38 -5.74 8.80 4.69
C VAL A 38 -4.58 8.70 5.66
N LEU A 39 -3.74 7.65 5.61
CA LEU A 39 -2.69 7.43 6.59
C LEU A 39 -1.75 8.63 6.77
N PRO A 40 -1.21 9.28 5.73
CA PRO A 40 -0.32 10.42 5.91
C PRO A 40 -1.00 11.60 6.63
N TYR A 41 -2.28 11.84 6.36
CA TYR A 41 -3.06 12.85 7.06
C TYR A 41 -3.26 12.46 8.54
N LEU A 42 -3.57 11.19 8.81
CA LEU A 42 -3.79 10.71 10.18
C LEU A 42 -2.52 10.75 11.02
N VAL A 43 -1.33 10.48 10.44
CA VAL A 43 -0.03 10.65 11.11
C VAL A 43 0.13 12.08 11.65
N HIS A 44 -0.14 13.07 10.83
CA HIS A 44 -0.07 14.48 11.26
C HIS A 44 -1.15 14.85 12.28
N ARG A 45 -2.32 14.26 12.16
CA ARG A 45 -3.47 14.57 13.04
C ARG A 45 -3.38 13.89 14.40
N TYR A 46 -2.75 12.71 14.45
CA TYR A 46 -2.63 11.88 15.64
C TYR A 46 -1.16 11.42 15.82
N PRO A 47 -0.25 12.34 16.17
CA PRO A 47 1.15 11.98 16.43
C PRO A 47 1.25 11.11 17.70
N ASP A 48 2.29 10.27 17.78
CA ASP A 48 2.50 9.35 18.90
C ASP A 48 2.51 10.05 20.27
N SER A 49 2.91 11.32 20.28
CA SER A 49 2.93 12.14 21.53
C SER A 49 1.57 12.29 22.23
N ILE A 50 0.46 12.08 21.53
CA ILE A 50 -0.89 12.12 22.12
C ILE A 50 -1.51 10.73 22.28
N LEU A 51 -0.92 9.70 21.70
CA LEU A 51 -1.48 8.34 21.67
C LEU A 51 -1.26 7.54 22.96
N HIS A 52 -0.60 8.12 23.97
CA HIS A 52 -0.65 7.62 25.34
C HIS A 52 -2.06 7.70 25.96
N ASP A 53 -2.92 8.59 25.42
CA ASP A 53 -4.31 8.72 25.85
C ASP A 53 -5.23 7.78 25.06
N LEU A 54 -6.04 6.99 25.78
CA LEU A 54 -7.03 6.09 25.20
C LEU A 54 -8.06 6.81 24.33
N SER A 55 -8.43 8.03 24.69
CA SER A 55 -9.38 8.84 23.89
C SER A 55 -8.81 9.20 22.52
N ALA A 56 -7.50 9.51 22.44
CA ALA A 56 -6.81 9.79 21.19
C ALA A 56 -6.69 8.52 20.31
N ARG A 57 -6.37 7.36 20.89
CA ARG A 57 -6.36 6.06 20.18
C ARG A 57 -7.75 5.71 19.64
N ARG A 58 -8.80 5.89 20.44
CA ARG A 58 -10.19 5.70 19.99
C ARG A 58 -10.56 6.67 18.85
N ALA A 59 -10.10 7.92 18.92
CA ALA A 59 -10.32 8.91 17.87
C ALA A 59 -9.60 8.54 16.55
N LEU A 60 -8.34 8.10 16.63
CA LEU A 60 -7.57 7.60 15.48
C LEU A 60 -8.24 6.38 14.85
N ALA A 61 -8.52 5.32 15.62
CA ALA A 61 -9.20 4.12 15.16
C ALA A 61 -10.57 4.46 14.54
N GLY A 62 -11.35 5.32 15.19
CA GLY A 62 -12.62 5.79 14.68
C GLY A 62 -12.53 6.62 13.40
N ALA A 63 -11.48 7.44 13.23
CA ALA A 63 -11.25 8.19 11.99
C ALA A 63 -10.91 7.23 10.83
N LEU A 64 -10.07 6.22 11.08
CA LEU A 64 -9.72 5.21 10.09
C LEU A 64 -10.92 4.31 9.75
N GLY A 65 -11.63 3.80 10.76
CA GLY A 65 -12.77 2.91 10.59
C GLY A 65 -13.96 3.53 9.86
N ARG A 66 -14.13 4.86 9.98
CA ARG A 66 -15.14 5.62 9.23
C ARG A 66 -14.64 6.09 7.86
N SER A 67 -13.35 5.89 7.53
CA SER A 67 -12.86 6.22 6.18
C SER A 67 -13.60 5.41 5.13
N ARG A 68 -13.77 5.99 3.94
CA ARG A 68 -14.53 5.34 2.84
C ARG A 68 -14.02 3.92 2.53
N ALA A 69 -12.72 3.72 2.65
CA ALA A 69 -12.08 2.44 2.36
C ALA A 69 -12.50 1.37 3.39
N PHE A 70 -12.33 1.68 4.67
CA PHE A 70 -12.71 0.77 5.77
C PHE A 70 -14.22 0.54 5.83
N TRP A 71 -15.01 1.62 5.68
CA TRP A 71 -16.46 1.52 5.60
C TRP A 71 -16.93 0.50 4.55
N ARG A 72 -16.39 0.58 3.34
CA ARG A 72 -16.74 -0.37 2.26
C ARG A 72 -16.32 -1.79 2.56
N CYS A 73 -15.13 -1.99 3.12
CA CYS A 73 -14.62 -3.32 3.45
C CYS A 73 -15.36 -3.95 4.63
N ASN A 74 -15.94 -3.14 5.52
CA ASN A 74 -16.68 -3.58 6.70
C ASN A 74 -18.20 -3.60 6.48
N GLY A 75 -18.67 -4.02 5.31
CA GLY A 75 -20.11 -4.16 5.03
C GLY A 75 -20.90 -2.85 5.08
N ASN A 76 -20.28 -1.73 4.70
CA ASN A 76 -20.84 -0.37 4.78
C ASN A 76 -21.18 0.07 6.22
N GLN A 77 -20.33 -0.33 7.17
CA GLN A 77 -20.39 0.08 8.56
C GLN A 77 -19.01 0.52 9.05
N PRO A 78 -18.90 1.39 10.08
CA PRO A 78 -17.60 1.74 10.64
C PRO A 78 -16.98 0.51 11.33
N LEU A 79 -15.69 0.28 11.13
CA LEU A 79 -14.96 -0.66 11.96
C LEU A 79 -14.64 0.02 13.30
N VAL A 80 -15.01 -0.62 14.39
CA VAL A 80 -14.78 -0.13 15.76
C VAL A 80 -13.99 -1.18 16.53
N LEU A 81 -12.84 -0.79 17.08
CA LEU A 81 -12.08 -1.62 18.03
C LEU A 81 -12.64 -1.42 19.43
N SER A 82 -12.68 -2.48 20.22
CA SER A 82 -13.09 -2.40 21.64
C SER A 82 -12.01 -1.70 22.49
N ASP A 83 -12.40 -1.19 23.65
CA ASP A 83 -11.47 -0.52 24.56
C ASP A 83 -10.42 -1.50 25.11
N GLU A 84 -10.74 -2.78 25.30
CA GLU A 84 -9.79 -3.81 25.71
C GLU A 84 -8.64 -3.93 24.69
N VAL A 85 -8.95 -3.87 23.39
CA VAL A 85 -7.93 -3.87 22.33
C VAL A 85 -7.16 -2.57 22.36
N LEU A 86 -7.84 -1.42 22.42
CA LEU A 86 -7.20 -0.10 22.34
C LEU A 86 -6.27 0.19 23.51
N VAL A 87 -6.54 -0.35 24.71
CA VAL A 87 -5.67 -0.17 25.90
C VAL A 87 -4.30 -0.79 25.70
N ALA A 88 -4.21 -1.88 24.95
CA ALA A 88 -2.95 -2.58 24.66
C ALA A 88 -2.10 -1.94 23.55
N LEU A 89 -2.59 -0.88 22.92
CA LEU A 89 -1.92 -0.20 21.80
C LEU A 89 -1.37 1.15 22.29
N ASP A 90 -0.16 1.52 21.93
CA ASP A 90 0.53 2.68 22.49
C ASP A 90 1.04 3.70 21.46
N ASP A 91 1.06 3.33 20.18
CA ASP A 91 1.53 4.17 19.08
C ASP A 91 0.62 4.13 17.85
N PHE A 92 0.93 4.96 16.86
CA PHE A 92 0.18 5.05 15.60
C PHE A 92 0.19 3.72 14.85
N SER A 93 1.34 3.07 14.78
CA SER A 93 1.50 1.84 14.01
C SER A 93 0.66 0.70 14.60
N SER A 94 0.66 0.54 15.90
CA SER A 94 -0.09 -0.50 16.59
C SER A 94 -1.61 -0.36 16.40
N VAL A 95 -2.14 0.88 16.46
CA VAL A 95 -3.56 1.14 16.18
C VAL A 95 -3.91 0.80 14.73
N VAL A 96 -3.07 1.23 13.78
CA VAL A 96 -3.28 0.91 12.35
C VAL A 96 -3.15 -0.58 12.10
N ASP A 97 -2.15 -1.24 12.71
CA ASP A 97 -1.96 -2.70 12.62
C ASP A 97 -3.17 -3.48 13.13
N ALA A 98 -3.77 -3.05 14.24
CA ALA A 98 -4.99 -3.68 14.74
C ALA A 98 -6.18 -3.50 13.78
N MET A 99 -6.30 -2.32 13.16
CA MET A 99 -7.38 -2.03 12.20
C MET A 99 -7.27 -2.84 10.91
N TYR A 100 -6.09 -2.92 10.30
CA TYR A 100 -5.86 -3.73 9.09
C TYR A 100 -5.80 -5.22 9.42
N GLY A 101 -5.21 -5.55 10.57
CA GLY A 101 -5.08 -6.91 11.07
C GLY A 101 -6.42 -7.58 11.30
N HIS A 102 -7.45 -6.82 11.66
CA HIS A 102 -8.82 -7.32 11.75
C HIS A 102 -9.25 -8.03 10.45
N PHE A 103 -9.08 -7.40 9.31
CA PHE A 103 -9.44 -7.99 8.03
C PHE A 103 -8.50 -9.13 7.61
N ALA A 104 -7.21 -9.00 7.88
CA ALA A 104 -6.27 -10.08 7.61
C ALA A 104 -6.62 -11.35 8.39
N GLN A 105 -6.98 -11.22 9.65
CA GLN A 105 -7.39 -12.34 10.51
C GLN A 105 -8.69 -13.00 10.03
N LEU A 106 -9.67 -12.22 9.53
CA LEU A 106 -10.90 -12.79 8.95
C LEU A 106 -10.62 -13.71 7.75
N GLU A 107 -9.52 -13.47 7.02
CA GLU A 107 -9.06 -14.31 5.92
C GLU A 107 -7.99 -15.34 6.35
N GLY A 108 -7.72 -15.48 7.65
CA GLY A 108 -6.67 -16.38 8.16
C GLY A 108 -5.25 -15.97 7.82
N LYS A 109 -5.03 -14.71 7.42
CA LYS A 109 -3.74 -14.16 7.02
C LYS A 109 -3.05 -13.42 8.16
N GLN A 110 -1.71 -13.44 8.17
CA GLN A 110 -0.91 -12.90 9.27
C GLN A 110 -0.33 -11.51 9.00
N ARG A 111 -0.33 -11.07 7.74
CA ARG A 111 0.26 -9.80 7.31
C ARG A 111 -0.75 -9.01 6.49
N TRP A 112 -0.56 -7.70 6.47
CA TRP A 112 -1.37 -6.82 5.64
C TRP A 112 -0.52 -5.91 4.75
N GLY A 113 -1.10 -5.45 3.66
CA GLY A 113 -0.55 -4.42 2.80
C GLY A 113 -1.62 -3.44 2.32
N ASP A 114 -1.20 -2.25 1.99
CA ASP A 114 -2.04 -1.19 1.41
C ASP A 114 -1.51 -0.79 0.03
N LYS A 115 -2.40 -0.70 -0.92
CA LYS A 115 -2.10 -0.16 -2.23
C LYS A 115 -2.78 1.20 -2.37
N SER A 116 -2.01 2.25 -2.12
CA SER A 116 -2.44 3.63 -2.33
C SER A 116 -1.38 4.37 -3.15
N PRO A 117 -1.58 4.55 -4.47
CA PRO A 117 -0.57 5.12 -5.36
C PRO A 117 -0.04 6.46 -4.87
N MET A 118 -0.91 7.30 -4.31
CA MET A 118 -0.53 8.62 -3.80
C MET A 118 0.47 8.59 -2.64
N TYR A 119 0.63 7.45 -1.95
CA TYR A 119 1.64 7.32 -0.89
C TYR A 119 3.07 7.41 -1.42
N LEU A 120 3.27 7.36 -2.74
CA LEU A 120 4.55 7.69 -3.37
C LEU A 120 5.11 9.06 -2.93
N GLN A 121 4.23 10.02 -2.61
CA GLN A 121 4.62 11.36 -2.15
C GLN A 121 4.81 11.45 -0.63
N HIS A 122 4.58 10.36 0.10
CA HIS A 122 4.54 10.32 1.56
C HIS A 122 5.29 9.10 2.14
N ILE A 123 6.22 8.53 1.36
CA ILE A 123 7.01 7.36 1.79
C ILE A 123 7.77 7.68 3.08
N ASP A 124 8.38 8.86 3.17
CA ASP A 124 9.13 9.31 4.34
C ASP A 124 8.26 9.41 5.60
N VAL A 125 7.06 9.97 5.48
CA VAL A 125 6.10 10.07 6.59
C VAL A 125 5.67 8.68 7.06
N LEU A 126 5.32 7.79 6.14
CA LEU A 126 4.92 6.42 6.48
C LEU A 126 6.09 5.61 7.05
N ALA A 127 7.30 5.80 6.51
CA ALA A 127 8.49 5.10 6.96
C ALA A 127 8.93 5.48 8.38
N GLN A 128 8.55 6.66 8.87
CA GLN A 128 8.78 7.09 10.26
C GLN A 128 7.89 6.35 11.25
N VAL A 129 6.60 6.20 10.94
CA VAL A 129 5.64 5.54 11.82
C VAL A 129 5.58 4.02 11.63
N PHE A 130 6.06 3.52 10.49
CA PHE A 130 6.22 2.09 10.21
C PHE A 130 7.69 1.77 9.91
N PRO A 131 8.55 1.66 10.93
CA PRO A 131 10.00 1.54 10.74
C PRO A 131 10.44 0.28 10.00
N ASN A 132 9.60 -0.77 10.01
CA ASN A 132 9.86 -2.03 9.30
C ASN A 132 9.10 -2.15 7.98
N ALA A 133 8.29 -1.16 7.61
CA ALA A 133 7.51 -1.22 6.38
C ALA A 133 8.38 -1.32 5.13
N ARG A 134 7.89 -2.09 4.16
CA ARG A 134 8.50 -2.26 2.84
C ARG A 134 7.65 -1.60 1.78
N PHE A 135 8.29 -0.82 0.91
CA PHE A 135 7.65 -0.04 -0.14
C PHE A 135 8.01 -0.61 -1.49
N ILE A 136 7.01 -1.01 -2.26
CA ILE A 136 7.16 -1.43 -3.66
C ILE A 136 6.69 -0.27 -4.52
N HIS A 137 7.62 0.36 -5.22
CA HIS A 137 7.33 1.43 -6.18
C HIS A 137 7.23 0.84 -7.58
N ILE A 138 6.00 0.62 -8.05
CA ILE A 138 5.77 0.22 -9.43
C ILE A 138 5.59 1.46 -10.31
N TYR A 139 6.39 1.55 -11.37
CA TYR A 139 6.32 2.62 -12.36
C TYR A 139 6.11 2.04 -13.77
N ARG A 140 5.65 2.86 -14.68
CA ARG A 140 5.39 2.55 -16.09
C ARG A 140 5.96 3.64 -16.96
N ASP A 141 6.23 3.37 -18.24
CA ASP A 141 6.62 4.41 -19.22
C ASP A 141 5.69 5.64 -19.13
N GLY A 142 6.27 6.81 -19.08
CA GLY A 142 5.53 8.06 -18.90
C GLY A 142 4.56 8.37 -20.03
N ARG A 143 4.85 7.92 -21.26
CA ARG A 143 3.99 8.09 -22.45
C ARG A 143 2.74 7.22 -22.32
N ASP A 144 2.91 5.96 -21.93
CA ASP A 144 1.80 5.01 -21.72
C ASP A 144 0.95 5.41 -20.52
N SER A 145 1.60 5.87 -19.45
CA SER A 145 0.91 6.46 -18.31
C SER A 145 0.05 7.66 -18.74
N ALA A 146 0.59 8.58 -19.56
CA ALA A 146 -0.13 9.74 -20.05
C ALA A 146 -1.31 9.37 -20.95
N GLN A 147 -1.16 8.38 -21.83
CA GLN A 147 -2.24 7.87 -22.66
C GLN A 147 -3.35 7.24 -21.81
N SER A 148 -2.99 6.42 -20.80
CA SER A 148 -3.94 5.80 -19.87
C SER A 148 -4.75 6.86 -19.12
N PHE A 149 -4.11 7.91 -18.63
CA PHE A 149 -4.77 9.04 -17.98
C PHE A 149 -5.69 9.79 -18.94
N HIS A 150 -5.24 10.04 -20.17
CA HIS A 150 -6.06 10.71 -21.18
C HIS A 150 -7.33 9.89 -21.50
N ARG A 151 -7.17 8.57 -21.69
CA ARG A 151 -8.33 7.70 -21.98
C ARG A 151 -9.36 7.68 -20.84
N ARG A 152 -8.88 7.53 -19.58
CA ARG A 152 -9.74 7.34 -18.40
C ARG A 152 -10.35 8.63 -17.88
N TRP A 153 -9.59 9.72 -17.87
CA TRP A 153 -9.96 10.95 -17.17
C TRP A 153 -9.87 12.20 -18.04
N LYS A 154 -9.62 12.06 -19.35
CA LYS A 154 -9.48 13.17 -20.31
C LYS A 154 -8.44 14.24 -19.88
N GLN A 155 -7.46 13.84 -19.10
CA GLN A 155 -6.39 14.74 -18.66
C GLN A 155 -5.39 15.03 -19.81
N SER A 156 -4.80 16.22 -19.79
CA SER A 156 -3.77 16.61 -20.75
C SER A 156 -2.52 15.72 -20.63
N PRO A 157 -2.04 15.10 -21.72
CA PRO A 157 -0.85 14.26 -21.71
C PRO A 157 0.40 14.99 -21.18
N SER A 158 0.63 16.24 -21.58
CA SER A 158 1.78 17.04 -21.13
C SER A 158 1.76 17.29 -19.61
N ARG A 159 0.60 17.63 -19.05
CA ARG A 159 0.43 17.79 -17.60
C ARG A 159 0.66 16.47 -16.86
N THR A 160 0.21 15.36 -17.44
CA THR A 160 0.39 14.03 -16.85
C THR A 160 1.86 13.63 -16.85
N ILE A 161 2.59 13.83 -17.95
CA ILE A 161 4.05 13.57 -18.03
C ILE A 161 4.82 14.41 -17.02
N PHE A 162 4.48 15.68 -16.86
CA PHE A 162 5.14 16.54 -15.88
C PHE A 162 4.92 16.03 -14.43
N ARG A 163 3.68 15.63 -14.08
CA ARG A 163 3.38 15.03 -12.78
C ARG A 163 4.10 13.70 -12.59
N TRP A 164 4.15 12.88 -13.65
CA TRP A 164 4.86 11.62 -13.66
C TRP A 164 6.35 11.82 -13.35
N LYS A 165 7.03 12.70 -14.05
CA LYS A 165 8.45 13.02 -13.80
C LYS A 165 8.71 13.43 -12.35
N LYS A 166 7.88 14.34 -11.82
CA LYS A 166 8.01 14.79 -10.42
C LYS A 166 7.79 13.65 -9.42
N ALA A 167 6.77 12.84 -9.62
CA ALA A 167 6.45 11.76 -8.70
C ALA A 167 7.52 10.67 -8.70
N ILE A 168 8.04 10.27 -9.88
CA ILE A 168 9.13 9.30 -9.99
C ILE A 168 10.40 9.84 -9.32
N ALA A 169 10.77 11.10 -9.59
CA ALA A 169 11.95 11.71 -8.98
C ALA A 169 11.85 11.74 -7.45
N LEU A 170 10.71 12.16 -6.91
CA LEU A 170 10.47 12.19 -5.47
C LEU A 170 10.48 10.80 -4.86
N GLY A 171 9.78 9.83 -5.47
CA GLY A 171 9.76 8.44 -4.99
C GLY A 171 11.16 7.83 -4.93
N ARG A 172 11.98 8.06 -5.96
CA ARG A 172 13.38 7.61 -6.01
C ARG A 172 14.25 8.28 -4.95
N GLU A 173 14.07 9.56 -4.72
CA GLU A 173 14.80 10.29 -3.69
C GLU A 173 14.48 9.74 -2.29
N GLN A 174 13.20 9.55 -1.97
CA GLN A 174 12.77 8.97 -0.70
C GLN A 174 13.24 7.51 -0.57
N GLY A 175 13.11 6.73 -1.64
CA GLY A 175 13.54 5.33 -1.67
C GLY A 175 15.04 5.15 -1.43
N LYS A 176 15.88 6.02 -1.98
CA LYS A 176 17.34 6.00 -1.71
C LYS A 176 17.64 6.14 -0.22
N ARG A 177 16.88 6.94 0.51
CA ARG A 177 17.05 7.11 1.97
C ARG A 177 16.66 5.85 2.75
N LEU A 178 15.70 5.08 2.27
CA LEU A 178 15.27 3.82 2.89
C LEU A 178 16.21 2.64 2.60
N GLY A 179 16.94 2.70 1.49
CA GLY A 179 17.83 1.62 1.04
C GLY A 179 17.09 0.40 0.48
N VAL A 180 17.88 -0.55 -0.03
CA VAL A 180 17.38 -1.73 -0.78
C VAL A 180 16.58 -2.73 0.06
N THR A 181 16.68 -2.68 1.38
CA THR A 181 15.95 -3.57 2.28
C THR A 181 14.50 -3.13 2.50
N ARG A 182 14.21 -1.84 2.29
CA ARG A 182 12.88 -1.27 2.56
C ARG A 182 12.22 -0.64 1.32
N TYR A 183 12.96 -0.45 0.23
CA TYR A 183 12.44 0.12 -1.01
C TYR A 183 12.85 -0.72 -2.21
N PHE A 184 11.86 -1.10 -3.02
CA PHE A 184 12.04 -1.89 -4.23
C PHE A 184 11.35 -1.19 -5.41
N GLU A 185 12.11 -0.90 -6.47
CA GLU A 185 11.55 -0.41 -7.72
C GLU A 185 11.22 -1.56 -8.67
N LEU A 186 10.07 -1.46 -9.32
CA LEU A 186 9.58 -2.41 -10.28
C LEU A 186 9.01 -1.69 -11.50
N SER A 187 9.51 -2.00 -12.70
CA SER A 187 8.91 -1.56 -13.95
C SER A 187 7.68 -2.43 -14.27
N TYR A 188 6.61 -1.78 -14.70
CA TYR A 188 5.43 -2.49 -15.20
C TYR A 188 5.76 -3.38 -16.40
N GLU A 189 6.59 -2.85 -17.30
CA GLU A 189 7.03 -3.53 -18.51
C GLU A 189 7.82 -4.80 -18.17
N ASP A 190 8.76 -4.72 -17.23
CA ASP A 190 9.54 -5.86 -16.76
C ASP A 190 8.64 -6.93 -16.10
N LEU A 191 7.71 -6.49 -15.24
CA LEU A 191 6.77 -7.40 -14.58
C LEU A 191 5.88 -8.14 -15.58
N THR A 192 5.46 -7.47 -16.65
CA THR A 192 4.61 -8.11 -17.68
C THR A 192 5.39 -8.97 -18.65
N ALA A 193 6.66 -8.67 -18.92
CA ALA A 193 7.52 -9.46 -19.78
C ALA A 193 7.97 -10.78 -19.13
N ASP A 194 8.21 -10.80 -17.81
CA ASP A 194 8.62 -12.01 -17.07
C ASP A 194 7.96 -12.03 -15.68
N PRO A 195 6.65 -12.34 -15.62
CA PRO A 195 5.88 -12.25 -14.39
C PRO A 195 6.40 -13.15 -13.28
N GLU A 196 6.80 -14.38 -13.60
CA GLU A 196 7.24 -15.32 -12.57
C GLU A 196 8.53 -14.87 -11.90
N ASN A 197 9.55 -14.51 -12.65
CA ASN A 197 10.82 -14.06 -12.11
C ASN A 197 10.65 -12.80 -11.26
N TRP A 198 9.88 -11.83 -11.74
CA TRP A 198 9.65 -10.61 -11.00
C TRP A 198 8.81 -10.82 -9.74
N MET A 199 7.78 -11.68 -9.78
CA MET A 199 7.03 -12.00 -8.57
C MET A 199 7.85 -12.79 -7.55
N ARG A 200 8.79 -13.65 -7.95
CA ARG A 200 9.77 -14.28 -7.05
C ARG A 200 10.62 -13.22 -6.34
N ARG A 201 11.14 -12.24 -7.07
CA ARG A 201 11.92 -11.13 -6.50
C ARG A 201 11.09 -10.26 -5.55
N VAL A 202 9.84 -9.96 -5.92
CA VAL A 202 8.90 -9.21 -5.06
C VAL A 202 8.62 -10.00 -3.77
N CYS A 203 8.30 -11.29 -3.86
CA CYS A 203 8.09 -12.13 -2.68
C CYS A 203 9.32 -12.15 -1.77
N THR A 204 10.50 -12.39 -2.34
CA THR A 204 11.77 -12.33 -1.58
C THR A 204 11.95 -10.96 -0.89
N PHE A 205 11.72 -9.87 -1.62
CA PHE A 205 11.83 -8.52 -1.07
C PHE A 205 10.87 -8.30 0.11
N VAL A 206 9.64 -8.76 0.01
CA VAL A 206 8.67 -8.60 1.12
C VAL A 206 8.79 -9.70 2.18
N GLY A 207 9.74 -10.62 2.06
CA GLY A 207 9.98 -11.70 3.03
C GLY A 207 8.86 -12.74 3.05
N LEU A 208 8.37 -13.10 1.87
CA LEU A 208 7.42 -14.19 1.63
C LEU A 208 8.07 -15.25 0.75
N ASP A 209 7.72 -16.50 0.96
CA ASP A 209 8.06 -17.57 0.03
C ASP A 209 7.23 -17.42 -1.24
N PHE A 210 7.84 -17.70 -2.38
CA PHE A 210 7.11 -17.64 -3.64
C PHE A 210 6.03 -18.71 -3.69
N CYS A 211 4.78 -18.30 -3.95
CA CYS A 211 3.66 -19.18 -4.17
C CYS A 211 3.09 -18.95 -5.60
N PRO A 212 2.88 -19.99 -6.43
CA PRO A 212 2.34 -19.82 -7.78
C PRO A 212 1.00 -19.08 -7.86
N THR A 213 0.23 -19.05 -6.77
CA THR A 213 -1.05 -18.32 -6.69
C THR A 213 -0.92 -16.82 -6.93
N VAL A 214 0.30 -16.24 -6.73
CA VAL A 214 0.55 -14.82 -7.00
C VAL A 214 0.67 -14.51 -8.51
N LEU A 215 0.76 -15.54 -9.36
CA LEU A 215 0.72 -15.36 -10.81
C LEU A 215 -0.75 -15.25 -11.24
N SER A 216 -1.22 -14.02 -11.44
CA SER A 216 -2.60 -13.78 -11.84
C SER A 216 -2.80 -14.01 -13.34
N SER A 217 -4.00 -14.45 -13.74
CA SER A 217 -4.40 -14.53 -15.15
C SER A 217 -4.26 -13.19 -15.88
N SER A 218 -4.47 -12.06 -15.17
CA SER A 218 -4.26 -10.73 -15.75
C SER A 218 -2.79 -10.40 -16.10
N MET A 219 -1.83 -11.17 -15.59
CA MET A 219 -0.41 -11.06 -15.96
C MET A 219 -0.07 -11.97 -17.15
N GLN A 220 -0.87 -13.01 -17.42
CA GLN A 220 -0.61 -14.02 -18.45
C GLN A 220 -1.21 -13.67 -19.83
N TYR A 221 -2.18 -12.77 -19.91
CA TYR A 221 -2.92 -12.44 -21.14
C TYR A 221 -2.48 -11.14 -21.82
N MET A 222 -1.24 -10.69 -21.64
CA MET A 222 -0.76 -9.45 -22.29
C MET A 222 0.15 -9.70 -23.50
N ASP A 223 0.23 -10.94 -23.99
CA ASP A 223 1.01 -11.34 -25.18
C ASP A 223 0.16 -11.45 -26.46
N GLU A 224 -1.08 -10.91 -26.51
CA GLU A 224 -1.89 -10.82 -27.72
C GLU A 224 -2.17 -9.37 -28.16
#